data_3f7bc6619e9e4c94619dc4c5daec594c
#
_entry.id   3f7bc6619e9e4c94619dc4c5daec594c
#
_cell.length_a   1.000
_cell.length_b   1.000
_cell.length_c   1.000
_cell.angle_alpha   90.00
_cell.angle_beta   90.00
_cell.angle_gamma   90.00
#
_symmetry.space_group_name_H-M   'P 1'
#
loop_
_entity.id
_entity.type
_entity.pdbx_description
1 polymer ?
#
loop_
_entity_poly.entity_id
_entity_poly.type
_entity_poly.pdbx_seq_one_letter_code
_entity_poly.pdbx_strand_id
1 'polypeptide(L)'
;MIRLLAIRKNISLDVREKFALNPKKVDEGLNALHNIFDEVVILNTCNRTEIYFNSSYDESDEETLKKIFGALNWEYKLADNCIVLNEEKTIRHLMDVACGFHSRIFGEDQILGQIKNSYAKALELKTVKNTLKKLFEMTISCGKEFRTESKLYEIPVSSASIAVNEAIKSNSKRFMIIGYGEVGKLVSRYILSNDFESLIIGVRDISKINDIYDSRVLAMKYEEARKNIDNVDCIITCTSAPHLMIEKIHIKERKNPLFIFDLSVPRDVEESIKEIENVYLYDIDDVSSIDDKNKEIRKEIMISNKYIIDKSIDKFNEWKKQRKISPYIKEIKEERDKVILDRVNSFSHKCKSEEDIKLANTLIKSATDVYINRAIEVLKDEALKGSEEECLKILKRIFMEMK
;
A
#
# COMPACT_ATOMS: atom_id res chain seq x y z
N MET A 1 -22.20 -8.28 -3.31
CA MET A 1 -21.87 -7.16 -2.38
C MET A 1 -20.43 -7.33 -1.90
N ILE A 2 -19.64 -6.24 -1.91
CA ILE A 2 -18.25 -6.25 -1.39
C ILE A 2 -18.29 -6.08 0.12
N ARG A 3 -17.60 -6.95 0.84
CA ARG A 3 -17.57 -6.96 2.30
C ARG A 3 -16.13 -7.19 2.81
N LEU A 4 -15.89 -6.77 4.03
CA LEU A 4 -14.65 -6.97 4.77
C LEU A 4 -14.96 -7.56 6.14
N LEU A 5 -14.27 -8.63 6.52
CA LEU A 5 -14.10 -9.02 7.91
C LEU A 5 -12.69 -8.58 8.34
N ALA A 6 -12.62 -7.75 9.38
CA ALA A 6 -11.35 -7.29 9.93
C ALA A 6 -11.29 -7.55 11.44
N ILE A 7 -10.11 -7.92 11.93
CA ILE A 7 -9.84 -8.06 13.35
C ILE A 7 -9.67 -6.66 13.95
N ARG A 8 -10.27 -6.40 15.12
CA ARG A 8 -10.17 -5.12 15.84
C ARG A 8 -8.72 -4.83 16.23
N LYS A 9 -8.32 -3.55 16.15
CA LYS A 9 -6.94 -3.13 16.47
C LYS A 9 -6.58 -3.27 17.96
N ASN A 10 -7.54 -3.01 18.85
CA ASN A 10 -7.31 -2.91 20.29
C ASN A 10 -7.57 -4.23 21.01
N ILE A 11 -7.00 -5.33 20.50
CA ILE A 11 -7.04 -6.64 21.13
C ILE A 11 -5.65 -7.01 21.67
N SER A 12 -5.62 -7.82 22.73
CA SER A 12 -4.36 -8.32 23.31
C SER A 12 -3.58 -9.18 22.30
N LEU A 13 -2.28 -9.28 22.51
CA LEU A 13 -1.40 -10.11 21.68
C LEU A 13 -1.89 -11.57 21.63
N ASP A 14 -2.25 -12.14 22.79
CA ASP A 14 -2.75 -13.52 22.92
C ASP A 14 -3.98 -13.80 22.06
N VAL A 15 -4.89 -12.81 21.97
CA VAL A 15 -6.09 -12.91 21.10
C VAL A 15 -5.70 -12.77 19.64
N ARG A 16 -4.78 -11.85 19.31
CA ARG A 16 -4.31 -11.65 17.93
C ARG A 16 -3.62 -12.88 17.36
N GLU A 17 -2.81 -13.57 18.15
CA GLU A 17 -2.11 -14.80 17.77
C GLU A 17 -3.09 -15.92 17.36
N LYS A 18 -4.28 -15.97 17.95
CA LYS A 18 -5.32 -16.96 17.57
C LYS A 18 -5.90 -16.74 16.16
N PHE A 19 -5.78 -15.52 15.63
CA PHE A 19 -6.17 -15.19 14.27
C PHE A 19 -4.99 -15.25 13.28
N ALA A 20 -3.76 -15.51 13.76
CA ALA A 20 -2.59 -15.51 12.92
C ALA A 20 -2.63 -16.63 11.87
N LEU A 21 -2.40 -16.28 10.63
CA LEU A 21 -2.33 -17.19 9.51
C LEU A 21 -0.89 -17.26 9.01
N ASN A 22 -0.27 -18.44 9.09
CA ASN A 22 0.99 -18.65 8.38
C ASN A 22 0.74 -18.76 6.85
N PRO A 23 1.75 -18.69 5.99
CA PRO A 23 1.57 -18.72 4.54
C PRO A 23 0.74 -19.90 4.04
N LYS A 24 0.93 -21.11 4.59
CA LYS A 24 0.16 -22.30 4.22
C LYS A 24 -1.31 -22.16 4.59
N LYS A 25 -1.61 -21.63 5.79
CA LYS A 25 -2.99 -21.40 6.24
C LYS A 25 -3.68 -20.29 5.42
N VAL A 26 -2.93 -19.32 4.90
CA VAL A 26 -3.47 -18.30 3.97
C VAL A 26 -3.94 -18.96 2.68
N ASP A 27 -3.13 -19.86 2.10
CA ASP A 27 -3.48 -20.58 0.87
C ASP A 27 -4.69 -21.50 1.06
N GLU A 28 -4.70 -22.28 2.15
CA GLU A 28 -5.83 -23.14 2.53
C GLU A 28 -7.10 -22.30 2.78
N GLY A 29 -6.97 -21.18 3.49
CA GLY A 29 -8.06 -20.25 3.78
C GLY A 29 -8.64 -19.59 2.55
N LEU A 30 -7.82 -19.15 1.60
CA LEU A 30 -8.28 -18.59 0.33
C LEU A 30 -9.12 -19.60 -0.45
N ASN A 31 -8.67 -20.85 -0.57
CA ASN A 31 -9.40 -21.90 -1.25
C ASN A 31 -10.72 -22.26 -0.52
N ALA A 32 -10.68 -22.41 0.81
CA ALA A 32 -11.88 -22.71 1.59
C ALA A 32 -12.94 -21.61 1.49
N LEU A 33 -12.53 -20.34 1.58
CA LEU A 33 -13.41 -19.19 1.48
C LEU A 33 -13.93 -18.97 0.06
N HIS A 34 -13.14 -19.30 -0.97
CA HIS A 34 -13.59 -19.19 -2.36
C HIS A 34 -14.69 -20.20 -2.73
N ASN A 35 -14.81 -21.31 -1.99
CA ASN A 35 -15.94 -22.21 -2.12
C ASN A 35 -17.24 -21.62 -1.53
N ILE A 36 -17.15 -20.57 -0.73
CA ILE A 36 -18.29 -19.94 -0.05
C ILE A 36 -18.64 -18.60 -0.72
N PHE A 37 -17.65 -17.84 -1.15
CA PHE A 37 -17.81 -16.50 -1.73
C PHE A 37 -17.31 -16.46 -3.18
N ASP A 38 -17.89 -15.56 -3.99
CA ASP A 38 -17.54 -15.41 -5.41
C ASP A 38 -16.09 -15.00 -5.63
N GLU A 39 -15.58 -14.14 -4.76
CA GLU A 39 -14.20 -13.62 -4.80
C GLU A 39 -13.69 -13.41 -3.36
N VAL A 40 -12.40 -13.67 -3.13
CA VAL A 40 -11.77 -13.52 -1.80
C VAL A 40 -10.32 -13.06 -1.92
N VAL A 41 -9.91 -12.14 -1.04
CA VAL A 41 -8.50 -11.77 -0.78
C VAL A 41 -8.27 -11.75 0.73
N ILE A 42 -7.17 -12.33 1.19
CA ILE A 42 -6.73 -12.29 2.59
C ILE A 42 -5.51 -11.38 2.68
N LEU A 43 -5.64 -10.26 3.38
CA LEU A 43 -4.52 -9.41 3.77
C LEU A 43 -4.10 -9.75 5.19
N ASN A 44 -3.00 -10.49 5.32
CA ASN A 44 -2.45 -10.93 6.60
C ASN A 44 -1.06 -10.36 6.81
N THR A 45 -0.88 -9.61 7.91
CA THR A 45 0.39 -8.97 8.29
C THR A 45 0.59 -9.09 9.80
N CYS A 46 1.74 -8.65 10.33
CA CYS A 46 1.99 -8.62 11.78
C CYS A 46 0.95 -7.77 12.57
N ASN A 47 0.34 -6.78 11.90
CA ASN A 47 -0.57 -5.82 12.55
C ASN A 47 -2.04 -6.00 12.21
N ARG A 48 -2.38 -6.82 11.21
CA ARG A 48 -3.77 -7.02 10.76
C ARG A 48 -3.99 -8.33 10.05
N THR A 49 -5.18 -8.89 10.25
CA THR A 49 -5.76 -9.93 9.40
C THR A 49 -7.11 -9.40 8.91
N GLU A 50 -7.23 -9.23 7.60
CA GLU A 50 -8.40 -8.68 6.92
C GLU A 50 -8.79 -9.61 5.78
N ILE A 51 -10.08 -9.96 5.69
CA ILE A 51 -10.62 -10.84 4.66
C ILE A 51 -11.61 -10.01 3.84
N TYR A 52 -11.22 -9.69 2.62
CA TYR A 52 -12.04 -9.01 1.63
C TYR A 52 -12.74 -10.06 0.78
N PHE A 53 -14.05 -9.96 0.63
CA PHE A 53 -14.82 -10.92 -0.16
C PHE A 53 -15.96 -10.24 -0.89
N ASN A 54 -16.38 -10.85 -2.00
CA ASN A 54 -17.56 -10.47 -2.75
C ASN A 54 -18.54 -11.63 -2.74
N SER A 55 -19.81 -11.34 -2.42
CA SER A 55 -20.89 -12.32 -2.38
C SER A 55 -22.08 -11.84 -3.20
N SER A 56 -22.67 -12.75 -3.95
CA SER A 56 -23.93 -12.53 -4.67
C SER A 56 -25.14 -12.60 -3.73
N TYR A 57 -24.97 -13.17 -2.53
CA TYR A 57 -26.02 -13.32 -1.54
C TYR A 57 -25.93 -12.21 -0.48
N ASP A 58 -27.11 -11.72 -0.07
CA ASP A 58 -27.24 -10.77 1.03
C ASP A 58 -27.46 -11.57 2.33
N GLU A 59 -26.38 -11.76 3.09
CA GLU A 59 -26.38 -12.52 4.34
C GLU A 59 -26.15 -11.61 5.51
N SER A 60 -26.69 -11.98 6.68
CA SER A 60 -26.44 -11.28 7.93
C SER A 60 -24.94 -11.33 8.31
N ASP A 61 -24.49 -10.36 9.11
CA ASP A 61 -23.12 -10.34 9.61
C ASP A 61 -22.81 -11.60 10.44
N GLU A 62 -23.79 -12.10 11.19
CA GLU A 62 -23.65 -13.30 12.02
C GLU A 62 -23.44 -14.57 11.16
N GLU A 63 -24.22 -14.75 10.10
CA GLU A 63 -24.05 -15.88 9.17
C GLU A 63 -22.71 -15.81 8.45
N THR A 64 -22.31 -14.63 8.02
CA THR A 64 -21.01 -14.37 7.42
C THR A 64 -19.85 -14.74 8.37
N LEU A 65 -19.93 -14.31 9.63
CA LEU A 65 -18.94 -14.66 10.66
C LEU A 65 -18.87 -16.18 10.86
N LYS A 66 -20.01 -16.86 11.02
CA LYS A 66 -20.05 -18.33 11.18
C LYS A 66 -19.36 -19.06 10.02
N LYS A 67 -19.61 -18.64 8.79
CA LYS A 67 -19.01 -19.24 7.59
C LYS A 67 -17.49 -19.02 7.54
N ILE A 68 -17.03 -17.78 7.78
CA ILE A 68 -15.60 -17.45 7.74
C ILE A 68 -14.84 -18.17 8.87
N PHE A 69 -15.40 -18.16 10.08
CA PHE A 69 -14.80 -18.82 11.24
C PHE A 69 -14.70 -20.33 11.05
N GLY A 70 -15.75 -20.95 10.49
CA GLY A 70 -15.75 -22.38 10.13
C GLY A 70 -14.69 -22.71 9.07
N ALA A 71 -14.59 -21.91 8.01
CA ALA A 71 -13.61 -22.11 6.93
C ALA A 71 -12.15 -21.96 7.39
N LEU A 72 -11.87 -21.07 8.36
CA LEU A 72 -10.54 -20.81 8.88
C LEU A 72 -10.21 -21.59 10.16
N ASN A 73 -11.12 -22.43 10.64
CA ASN A 73 -11.01 -23.14 11.91
C ASN A 73 -10.74 -22.20 13.11
N TRP A 74 -11.38 -21.01 13.12
CA TRP A 74 -11.33 -20.11 14.23
C TRP A 74 -12.43 -20.38 15.26
N GLU A 75 -12.13 -20.22 16.53
CA GLU A 75 -13.10 -20.39 17.59
C GLU A 75 -14.15 -19.27 17.58
N TYR A 76 -15.43 -19.60 17.36
CA TYR A 76 -16.50 -18.60 17.23
C TYR A 76 -16.65 -17.64 18.42
N LYS A 77 -16.23 -18.06 19.63
CA LYS A 77 -16.19 -17.17 20.81
C LYS A 77 -15.30 -15.92 20.64
N LEU A 78 -14.43 -15.90 19.61
CA LEU A 78 -13.58 -14.77 19.29
C LEU A 78 -14.24 -13.78 18.32
N ALA A 79 -15.47 -14.02 17.88
CA ALA A 79 -16.19 -13.21 16.88
C ALA A 79 -16.36 -11.74 17.31
N ASP A 80 -16.55 -11.49 18.62
CA ASP A 80 -16.65 -10.12 19.18
C ASP A 80 -15.38 -9.28 18.96
N ASN A 81 -14.25 -9.92 18.63
CA ASN A 81 -13.01 -9.23 18.29
C ASN A 81 -12.91 -8.85 16.80
N CYS A 82 -13.94 -9.15 16.01
CA CYS A 82 -14.02 -8.82 14.62
C CYS A 82 -15.01 -7.69 14.35
N ILE A 83 -14.86 -7.07 13.19
CA ILE A 83 -15.84 -6.16 12.62
C ILE A 83 -16.14 -6.59 11.19
N VAL A 84 -17.38 -6.42 10.76
CA VAL A 84 -17.81 -6.60 9.38
C VAL A 84 -18.13 -5.22 8.80
N LEU A 85 -17.55 -4.89 7.66
CA LEU A 85 -17.84 -3.69 6.90
C LEU A 85 -18.46 -4.08 5.55
N ASN A 86 -19.37 -3.23 5.06
CA ASN A 86 -20.09 -3.45 3.82
C ASN A 86 -19.80 -2.33 2.81
N GLU A 87 -19.75 -2.69 1.54
CA GLU A 87 -19.70 -1.82 0.35
C GLU A 87 -18.78 -0.61 0.51
N GLU A 88 -19.32 0.58 0.61
CA GLU A 88 -18.57 1.84 0.62
C GLU A 88 -17.55 1.93 1.75
N LYS A 89 -17.92 1.43 2.94
CA LYS A 89 -17.00 1.40 4.09
C LYS A 89 -15.83 0.46 3.84
N THR A 90 -16.07 -0.67 3.17
CA THR A 90 -15.01 -1.63 2.79
C THR A 90 -14.08 -1.04 1.75
N ILE A 91 -14.63 -0.40 0.71
CA ILE A 91 -13.84 0.25 -0.36
C ILE A 91 -12.95 1.34 0.22
N ARG A 92 -13.52 2.22 1.02
CA ARG A 92 -12.79 3.29 1.70
C ARG A 92 -11.71 2.74 2.61
N HIS A 93 -12.03 1.76 3.44
CA HIS A 93 -11.08 1.14 4.36
C HIS A 93 -9.86 0.57 3.62
N LEU A 94 -10.06 -0.16 2.52
CA LEU A 94 -8.96 -0.74 1.75
C LEU A 94 -8.06 0.35 1.15
N MET A 95 -8.63 1.43 0.61
CA MET A 95 -7.86 2.55 0.07
C MET A 95 -7.14 3.34 1.17
N ASP A 96 -7.78 3.57 2.32
CA ASP A 96 -7.15 4.18 3.49
C ASP A 96 -5.96 3.32 3.99
N VAL A 97 -6.12 1.99 4.03
CA VAL A 97 -5.04 1.05 4.38
C VAL A 97 -3.89 1.17 3.37
N ALA A 98 -4.18 1.16 2.08
CA ALA A 98 -3.17 1.25 1.03
C ALA A 98 -2.37 2.56 1.08
N CYS A 99 -3.00 3.66 1.49
CA CYS A 99 -2.36 4.96 1.69
C CYS A 99 -1.70 5.11 3.08
N GLY A 100 -1.82 4.11 3.97
CA GLY A 100 -1.14 4.09 5.26
C GLY A 100 -1.87 4.83 6.40
N PHE A 101 -3.16 5.24 6.24
CA PHE A 101 -3.94 5.88 7.30
C PHE A 101 -4.18 4.97 8.51
N HIS A 102 -4.12 3.66 8.31
CA HIS A 102 -4.33 2.68 9.36
C HIS A 102 -3.04 1.99 9.80
N SER A 103 -1.88 2.42 9.34
CA SER A 103 -0.58 1.91 9.76
C SER A 103 -0.15 2.49 11.11
N ARG A 104 0.73 1.77 11.82
CA ARG A 104 1.32 2.24 13.08
C ARG A 104 2.16 3.52 12.85
N ILE A 105 2.86 3.56 11.73
CA ILE A 105 3.56 4.74 11.24
C ILE A 105 2.72 5.30 10.09
N PHE A 106 2.25 6.53 10.21
CA PHE A 106 1.43 7.18 9.19
C PHE A 106 2.16 7.24 7.83
N GLY A 107 1.50 6.69 6.80
CA GLY A 107 2.04 6.67 5.44
C GLY A 107 3.20 5.68 5.23
N GLU A 108 3.29 4.61 6.03
CA GLU A 108 4.29 3.55 5.88
C GLU A 108 4.22 2.91 4.49
N ASP A 109 5.40 2.71 3.85
CA ASP A 109 5.48 2.16 2.50
C ASP A 109 5.22 0.65 2.43
N GLN A 110 5.53 -0.08 3.49
CA GLN A 110 5.46 -1.54 3.52
C GLN A 110 4.07 -2.08 3.26
N ILE A 111 3.02 -1.39 3.75
CA ILE A 111 1.63 -1.85 3.60
C ILE A 111 1.19 -1.98 2.14
N LEU A 112 1.63 -1.08 1.26
CA LEU A 112 1.29 -1.19 -0.17
C LEU A 112 1.94 -2.43 -0.82
N GLY A 113 3.16 -2.77 -0.40
CA GLY A 113 3.84 -4.01 -0.79
C GLY A 113 3.06 -5.25 -0.32
N GLN A 114 2.59 -5.24 0.93
CA GLN A 114 1.80 -6.33 1.50
C GLN A 114 0.45 -6.51 0.77
N ILE A 115 -0.24 -5.42 0.42
CA ILE A 115 -1.47 -5.47 -0.39
C ILE A 115 -1.19 -6.06 -1.78
N LYS A 116 -0.09 -5.65 -2.45
CA LYS A 116 0.30 -6.22 -3.75
C LYS A 116 0.55 -7.73 -3.66
N ASN A 117 1.26 -8.17 -2.62
CA ASN A 117 1.57 -9.59 -2.40
C ASN A 117 0.29 -10.42 -2.14
N SER A 118 -0.61 -9.91 -1.29
CA SER A 118 -1.90 -10.56 -1.01
C SER A 118 -2.77 -10.66 -2.26
N TYR A 119 -2.81 -9.60 -3.08
CA TYR A 119 -3.52 -9.60 -4.35
C TYR A 119 -2.89 -10.56 -5.38
N ALA A 120 -1.57 -10.59 -5.49
CA ALA A 120 -0.86 -11.51 -6.37
C ALA A 120 -1.14 -12.97 -6.00
N LYS A 121 -1.17 -13.29 -4.69
CA LYS A 121 -1.53 -14.62 -4.20
C LYS A 121 -2.96 -15.00 -4.56
N ALA A 122 -3.92 -14.09 -4.40
CA ALA A 122 -5.31 -14.31 -4.78
C ALA A 122 -5.48 -14.52 -6.30
N LEU A 123 -4.68 -13.84 -7.13
CA LEU A 123 -4.64 -14.08 -8.58
C LEU A 123 -4.05 -15.46 -8.92
N GLU A 124 -2.97 -15.86 -8.28
CA GLU A 124 -2.32 -17.17 -8.45
C GLU A 124 -3.31 -18.32 -8.17
N LEU A 125 -4.04 -18.21 -7.06
CA LEU A 125 -5.04 -19.19 -6.62
C LEU A 125 -6.40 -19.02 -7.32
N LYS A 126 -6.53 -18.03 -8.22
CA LYS A 126 -7.76 -17.72 -8.98
C LYS A 126 -8.99 -17.42 -8.10
N THR A 127 -8.76 -16.90 -6.90
CA THR A 127 -9.83 -16.52 -5.96
C THR A 127 -10.39 -15.12 -6.22
N VAL A 128 -9.90 -14.41 -7.23
CA VAL A 128 -10.41 -13.11 -7.70
C VAL A 128 -10.62 -13.12 -9.21
N LYS A 129 -11.71 -12.49 -9.69
CA LYS A 129 -12.10 -12.52 -11.12
C LYS A 129 -12.46 -11.14 -11.67
N ASN A 130 -13.34 -10.42 -11.01
CA ASN A 130 -14.01 -9.23 -11.53
C ASN A 130 -13.93 -8.04 -10.57
N THR A 131 -14.78 -8.04 -9.56
CA THR A 131 -15.05 -6.88 -8.71
C THR A 131 -13.90 -6.61 -7.74
N LEU A 132 -13.46 -7.61 -7.00
CA LEU A 132 -12.30 -7.48 -6.10
C LEU A 132 -11.02 -7.28 -6.90
N LYS A 133 -10.87 -7.96 -8.05
CA LYS A 133 -9.74 -7.72 -8.96
C LYS A 133 -9.63 -6.24 -9.28
N LYS A 134 -10.72 -5.63 -9.77
CA LYS A 134 -10.72 -4.20 -10.12
C LYS A 134 -10.49 -3.29 -8.92
N LEU A 135 -11.10 -3.62 -7.77
CA LEU A 135 -10.93 -2.85 -6.54
C LEU A 135 -9.45 -2.83 -6.11
N PHE A 136 -8.78 -3.99 -6.06
CA PHE A 136 -7.38 -4.09 -5.66
C PHE A 136 -6.44 -3.40 -6.66
N GLU A 137 -6.68 -3.52 -7.98
CA GLU A 137 -5.93 -2.80 -9.02
C GLU A 137 -6.02 -1.29 -8.83
N MET A 138 -7.21 -0.76 -8.60
CA MET A 138 -7.42 0.67 -8.37
C MET A 138 -6.86 1.12 -7.03
N THR A 139 -6.97 0.32 -5.99
CA THR A 139 -6.38 0.57 -4.67
C THR A 139 -4.85 0.66 -4.75
N ILE A 140 -4.21 -0.25 -5.47
CA ILE A 140 -2.76 -0.22 -5.70
C ILE A 140 -2.35 1.03 -6.47
N SER A 141 -3.13 1.43 -7.47
CA SER A 141 -2.91 2.67 -8.24
C SER A 141 -3.09 3.91 -7.36
N CYS A 142 -4.14 3.95 -6.55
CA CYS A 142 -4.39 5.00 -5.56
C CYS A 142 -3.22 5.14 -4.57
N GLY A 143 -2.77 4.03 -3.98
CA GLY A 143 -1.65 4.03 -3.05
C GLY A 143 -0.32 4.47 -3.67
N LYS A 144 -0.10 4.22 -4.97
CA LYS A 144 1.06 4.75 -5.71
C LYS A 144 0.93 6.25 -5.96
N GLU A 145 -0.22 6.71 -6.49
CA GLU A 145 -0.51 8.14 -6.72
C GLU A 145 -0.37 8.94 -5.42
N PHE A 146 -0.95 8.43 -4.33
CA PHE A 146 -0.86 9.06 -3.00
C PHE A 146 0.60 9.25 -2.54
N ARG A 147 1.46 8.25 -2.69
CA ARG A 147 2.88 8.34 -2.29
C ARG A 147 3.67 9.32 -3.15
N THR A 148 3.40 9.34 -4.46
CA THR A 148 4.06 10.26 -5.39
C THR A 148 3.71 11.71 -5.07
N GLU A 149 2.44 12.00 -4.80
CA GLU A 149 1.97 13.36 -4.53
C GLU A 149 2.34 13.83 -3.11
N SER A 150 2.17 12.95 -2.11
CA SER A 150 2.42 13.31 -0.70
C SER A 150 3.90 13.39 -0.34
N LYS A 151 4.79 12.69 -1.05
CA LYS A 151 6.24 12.60 -0.79
C LYS A 151 6.58 12.26 0.66
N LEU A 152 5.72 11.51 1.34
CA LEU A 152 5.91 11.14 2.75
C LEU A 152 7.23 10.40 3.03
N TYR A 153 7.81 9.77 2.00
CA TYR A 153 9.11 9.09 2.10
C TYR A 153 10.27 10.05 2.37
N GLU A 154 10.11 11.36 2.11
CA GLU A 154 11.11 12.38 2.41
C GLU A 154 11.16 12.72 3.91
N ILE A 155 10.14 12.34 4.69
CA ILE A 155 10.05 12.63 6.12
C ILE A 155 10.51 11.42 6.93
N PRO A 156 11.62 11.52 7.66
CA PRO A 156 12.16 10.43 8.46
C PRO A 156 11.20 9.94 9.55
N VAL A 157 11.22 8.64 9.84
CA VAL A 157 10.26 7.98 10.78
C VAL A 157 10.92 7.11 11.84
N SER A 158 12.23 7.00 11.85
CA SER A 158 12.98 6.25 12.86
C SER A 158 14.12 7.10 13.41
N SER A 159 14.55 6.87 14.63
CA SER A 159 15.68 7.57 15.24
C SER A 159 16.93 7.53 14.34
N ALA A 160 17.20 6.36 13.71
CA ALA A 160 18.29 6.21 12.77
C ALA A 160 18.15 7.11 11.54
N SER A 161 16.96 7.15 10.90
CA SER A 161 16.73 7.99 9.73
C SER A 161 16.69 9.48 10.08
N ILE A 162 16.19 9.83 11.26
CA ILE A 162 16.19 11.22 11.75
C ILE A 162 17.61 11.71 11.97
N ALA A 163 18.44 10.95 12.69
CA ALA A 163 19.83 11.32 12.96
C ALA A 163 20.62 11.52 11.66
N VAL A 164 20.51 10.58 10.69
CA VAL A 164 21.20 10.71 9.40
C VAL A 164 20.68 11.91 8.61
N ASN A 165 19.36 12.13 8.57
CA ASN A 165 18.77 13.24 7.83
C ASN A 165 19.15 14.61 8.42
N GLU A 166 19.17 14.77 9.74
CA GLU A 166 19.61 16.00 10.40
C GLU A 166 21.09 16.25 10.16
N ALA A 167 21.94 15.21 10.19
CA ALA A 167 23.36 15.33 9.85
C ALA A 167 23.56 15.78 8.39
N ILE A 168 22.80 15.22 7.44
CA ILE A 168 22.86 15.62 6.02
C ILE A 168 22.40 17.06 5.82
N LYS A 169 21.31 17.48 6.45
CA LYS A 169 20.84 18.88 6.44
C LYS A 169 21.91 19.86 6.96
N SER A 170 22.72 19.38 7.89
CA SER A 170 23.85 20.13 8.44
C SER A 170 25.14 20.02 7.60
N ASN A 171 25.03 19.53 6.36
CA ASN A 171 26.11 19.36 5.40
C ASN A 171 27.22 18.37 5.82
N SER A 172 26.91 17.42 6.71
CA SER A 172 27.84 16.37 7.11
C SER A 172 28.06 15.39 5.95
N LYS A 173 29.32 15.08 5.66
CA LYS A 173 29.74 14.16 4.59
C LYS A 173 30.60 13.00 5.12
N ARG A 174 31.29 13.19 6.23
CA ARG A 174 32.18 12.24 6.84
C ARG A 174 31.55 11.73 8.14
N PHE A 175 31.15 10.48 8.12
CA PHE A 175 30.38 9.88 9.20
C PHE A 175 31.19 8.87 10.02
N MET A 176 30.83 8.76 11.30
CA MET A 176 31.28 7.69 12.17
C MET A 176 30.08 7.05 12.86
N ILE A 177 29.99 5.73 12.84
CA ILE A 177 29.04 4.94 13.63
C ILE A 177 29.80 4.22 14.73
N ILE A 178 29.34 4.33 15.97
CA ILE A 178 29.83 3.54 17.10
C ILE A 178 28.75 2.51 17.48
N GLY A 179 29.04 1.23 17.18
CA GLY A 179 28.09 0.13 17.31
C GLY A 179 27.47 -0.32 15.98
N TYR A 180 27.39 -1.65 15.77
CA TYR A 180 26.85 -2.24 14.53
C TYR A 180 25.82 -3.33 14.85
N GLY A 181 24.91 -3.03 15.81
CA GLY A 181 23.69 -3.78 16.08
C GLY A 181 22.59 -3.45 15.04
N GLU A 182 21.35 -3.77 15.34
CA GLU A 182 20.22 -3.50 14.43
C GLU A 182 20.08 -2.02 14.06
N VAL A 183 20.24 -1.11 15.05
CA VAL A 183 20.19 0.33 14.80
C VAL A 183 21.38 0.80 13.96
N GLY A 184 22.62 0.34 14.27
CA GLY A 184 23.82 0.71 13.52
C GLY A 184 23.78 0.23 12.06
N LYS A 185 23.25 -0.97 11.81
CA LYS A 185 22.98 -1.46 10.44
C LYS A 185 21.97 -0.60 9.70
N LEU A 186 20.95 -0.12 10.39
CA LEU A 186 19.94 0.76 9.79
C LEU A 186 20.54 2.14 9.48
N VAL A 187 21.30 2.72 10.41
CA VAL A 187 22.04 3.97 10.20
C VAL A 187 22.97 3.86 8.99
N SER A 188 23.78 2.78 8.92
CA SER A 188 24.71 2.60 7.80
C SER A 188 23.97 2.52 6.44
N ARG A 189 22.84 1.83 6.36
CA ARG A 189 22.02 1.79 5.14
C ARG A 189 21.51 3.16 4.72
N TYR A 190 21.08 3.99 5.68
CA TYR A 190 20.65 5.35 5.37
C TYR A 190 21.82 6.21 4.89
N ILE A 191 23.01 6.13 5.50
CA ILE A 191 24.19 6.85 5.04
C ILE A 191 24.56 6.39 3.62
N LEU A 192 24.64 5.08 3.37
CA LEU A 192 24.97 4.50 2.07
C LEU A 192 23.98 4.87 0.95
N SER A 193 22.74 5.16 1.29
CA SER A 193 21.71 5.58 0.31
C SER A 193 21.75 7.09 -0.03
N ASN A 194 22.63 7.84 0.64
CA ASN A 194 22.79 9.27 0.44
C ASN A 194 24.19 9.62 -0.10
N ASP A 195 24.42 10.89 -0.36
CA ASP A 195 25.72 11.39 -0.78
C ASP A 195 26.64 11.58 0.44
N PHE A 196 27.73 10.81 0.53
CA PHE A 196 28.72 10.85 1.61
C PHE A 196 30.15 10.67 1.07
N GLU A 197 31.14 11.16 1.79
CA GLU A 197 32.56 11.05 1.44
C GLU A 197 33.21 9.83 2.11
N SER A 198 32.97 9.62 3.39
CA SER A 198 33.53 8.51 4.16
C SER A 198 32.63 8.09 5.31
N LEU A 199 32.71 6.80 5.66
CA LEU A 199 32.03 6.21 6.81
C LEU A 199 32.99 5.34 7.58
N ILE A 200 33.18 5.67 8.85
CA ILE A 200 33.93 4.83 9.82
C ILE A 200 32.92 4.07 10.67
N ILE A 201 33.09 2.76 10.78
CA ILE A 201 32.27 1.91 11.67
C ILE A 201 33.16 1.35 12.77
N GLY A 202 32.98 1.85 13.99
CA GLY A 202 33.67 1.41 15.20
C GLY A 202 32.91 0.28 15.90
N VAL A 203 33.55 -0.88 16.04
CA VAL A 203 32.96 -2.07 16.66
C VAL A 203 33.95 -2.81 17.55
N ARG A 204 33.47 -3.72 18.42
CA ARG A 204 34.34 -4.63 19.17
C ARG A 204 34.93 -5.71 18.27
N ASP A 205 34.12 -6.23 17.37
CA ASP A 205 34.43 -7.36 16.49
C ASP A 205 34.15 -6.99 15.04
N ILE A 206 35.22 -6.75 14.28
CA ILE A 206 35.17 -6.34 12.89
C ILE A 206 34.55 -7.43 11.98
N SER A 207 34.70 -8.71 12.38
CA SER A 207 34.18 -9.84 11.58
C SER A 207 32.66 -9.83 11.41
N LYS A 208 31.93 -9.06 12.21
CA LYS A 208 30.48 -8.90 12.12
C LYS A 208 30.03 -7.96 10.99
N ILE A 209 30.98 -7.24 10.38
CA ILE A 209 30.70 -6.34 9.24
C ILE A 209 31.12 -7.06 7.97
N ASN A 210 30.20 -7.83 7.41
CA ASN A 210 30.42 -8.64 6.22
C ASN A 210 29.40 -8.36 5.10
N ASP A 211 28.56 -7.34 5.28
CA ASP A 211 27.43 -6.99 4.41
C ASP A 211 27.60 -5.63 3.71
N ILE A 212 28.75 -4.96 3.87
CA ILE A 212 29.05 -3.67 3.23
C ILE A 212 30.27 -3.83 2.30
N TYR A 213 30.07 -3.50 1.01
CA TYR A 213 31.09 -3.55 -0.03
C TYR A 213 31.22 -2.17 -0.71
N ASP A 214 31.68 -1.17 0.06
CA ASP A 214 31.92 0.20 -0.47
C ASP A 214 33.30 0.65 0.00
N SER A 215 34.16 1.09 -0.92
CA SER A 215 35.54 1.50 -0.63
C SER A 215 35.64 2.74 0.26
N ARG A 216 34.57 3.48 0.43
CA ARG A 216 34.48 4.64 1.33
C ARG A 216 34.16 4.26 2.77
N VAL A 217 33.90 2.98 3.04
CA VAL A 217 33.55 2.47 4.37
C VAL A 217 34.74 1.75 4.99
N LEU A 218 35.12 2.18 6.18
CA LEU A 218 36.20 1.58 6.96
C LEU A 218 35.66 1.02 8.27
N ALA A 219 35.74 -0.29 8.43
CA ALA A 219 35.44 -0.97 9.68
C ALA A 219 36.71 -1.10 10.54
N MET A 220 36.64 -0.72 11.80
CA MET A 220 37.76 -0.79 12.71
C MET A 220 37.32 -1.03 14.15
N LYS A 221 38.25 -1.37 15.03
CA LYS A 221 37.97 -1.40 16.47
C LYS A 221 37.61 -0.03 16.98
N TYR A 222 36.70 0.05 17.96
CA TYR A 222 36.18 1.36 18.37
C TYR A 222 37.26 2.25 19.03
N GLU A 223 38.31 1.68 19.64
CA GLU A 223 39.47 2.44 20.15
C GLU A 223 40.25 3.15 19.02
N GLU A 224 40.30 2.54 17.84
CA GLU A 224 40.90 3.13 16.64
C GLU A 224 39.96 4.15 16.02
N ALA A 225 38.68 3.85 16.00
CA ALA A 225 37.66 4.78 15.50
C ALA A 225 37.67 6.10 16.29
N ARG A 226 37.77 6.04 17.62
CA ARG A 226 37.87 7.25 18.47
C ARG A 226 39.02 8.16 18.11
N LYS A 227 40.15 7.63 17.66
CA LYS A 227 41.30 8.47 17.24
C LYS A 227 41.01 9.27 15.95
N ASN A 228 39.95 8.94 15.25
CA ASN A 228 39.54 9.61 14.01
C ASN A 228 38.38 10.59 14.22
N ILE A 229 38.00 10.94 15.44
CA ILE A 229 36.93 11.91 15.74
C ILE A 229 37.19 13.27 15.09
N ASP A 230 38.45 13.70 15.04
CA ASP A 230 38.81 14.99 14.40
C ASP A 230 38.57 15.02 12.89
N ASN A 231 38.43 13.86 12.24
CA ASN A 231 38.31 13.72 10.79
C ASN A 231 36.86 13.53 10.31
N VAL A 232 35.85 13.56 11.20
CA VAL A 232 34.46 13.37 10.85
C VAL A 232 33.61 14.58 11.18
N ASP A 233 32.47 14.70 10.48
CA ASP A 233 31.50 15.78 10.65
C ASP A 233 30.32 15.32 11.54
N CYS A 234 30.05 14.03 11.53
CA CYS A 234 28.95 13.45 12.30
C CYS A 234 29.35 12.12 12.94
N ILE A 235 28.94 11.93 14.20
CA ILE A 235 29.07 10.68 14.95
C ILE A 235 27.67 10.22 15.35
N ILE A 236 27.35 8.95 15.12
CA ILE A 236 26.09 8.33 15.58
C ILE A 236 26.45 7.15 16.45
N THR A 237 26.09 7.21 17.73
CA THR A 237 26.32 6.12 18.68
C THR A 237 25.03 5.30 18.85
N CYS A 238 25.18 3.98 18.88
CA CYS A 238 24.07 3.05 18.98
C CYS A 238 24.52 1.70 19.56
N THR A 239 25.22 1.76 20.72
CA THR A 239 25.69 0.56 21.40
C THR A 239 24.75 0.14 22.54
N SER A 240 24.96 -1.03 23.09
CA SER A 240 24.38 -1.48 24.34
C SER A 240 25.43 -1.54 25.46
N ALA A 241 26.49 -0.74 25.37
CA ALA A 241 27.54 -0.70 26.35
C ALA A 241 27.03 -0.09 27.68
N PRO A 242 27.45 -0.62 28.84
CA PRO A 242 27.03 -0.06 30.11
C PRO A 242 27.87 1.15 30.55
N HIS A 243 28.78 1.63 29.72
CA HIS A 243 29.71 2.74 30.00
C HIS A 243 29.81 3.67 28.80
N LEU A 244 30.26 4.89 29.05
CA LEU A 244 30.44 5.90 27.99
C LEU A 244 31.45 5.44 26.95
N MET A 245 31.09 5.61 25.70
CA MET A 245 31.94 5.32 24.54
C MET A 245 32.73 6.54 24.08
N ILE A 246 32.15 7.75 24.24
CA ILE A 246 32.75 9.03 23.92
C ILE A 246 32.67 9.93 25.14
N GLU A 247 33.83 10.35 25.61
CA GLU A 247 34.00 11.27 26.73
C GLU A 247 34.56 12.60 26.23
N LYS A 248 34.42 13.68 27.00
CA LYS A 248 34.88 15.02 26.66
C LYS A 248 36.35 15.05 26.30
N ILE A 249 37.19 14.25 26.97
CA ILE A 249 38.64 14.17 26.72
C ILE A 249 39.00 13.64 25.31
N HIS A 250 38.06 12.96 24.65
CA HIS A 250 38.26 12.41 23.30
C HIS A 250 38.06 13.47 22.20
N ILE A 251 37.49 14.65 22.53
CA ILE A 251 37.13 15.67 21.57
C ILE A 251 38.04 16.91 21.82
N LYS A 252 38.78 17.28 20.80
CA LYS A 252 39.61 18.49 20.84
C LYS A 252 38.78 19.70 20.42
N GLU A 253 39.30 20.91 20.77
CA GLU A 253 38.78 22.15 20.20
C GLU A 253 38.80 22.10 18.67
N ARG A 254 37.68 22.50 18.06
CA ARG A 254 37.54 22.39 16.62
C ARG A 254 36.91 23.65 16.00
N LYS A 255 37.32 23.94 14.75
CA LYS A 255 36.77 25.05 13.97
C LYS A 255 35.52 24.63 13.20
N ASN A 256 35.46 23.37 12.77
CA ASN A 256 34.34 22.83 11.99
C ASN A 256 33.31 22.18 12.92
N PRO A 257 32.01 22.30 12.63
CA PRO A 257 30.96 21.67 13.42
C PRO A 257 31.12 20.15 13.50
N LEU A 258 30.83 19.61 14.67
CA LEU A 258 30.66 18.17 14.90
C LEU A 258 29.25 17.93 15.42
N PHE A 259 28.50 17.11 14.71
CA PHE A 259 27.17 16.66 15.14
C PHE A 259 27.29 15.29 15.75
N ILE A 260 26.75 15.09 16.96
CA ILE A 260 26.76 13.81 17.65
C ILE A 260 25.31 13.44 17.97
N PHE A 261 24.89 12.25 17.51
CA PHE A 261 23.58 11.70 17.81
C PHE A 261 23.78 10.44 18.68
N ASP A 262 23.40 10.54 19.95
CA ASP A 262 23.41 9.40 20.88
C ASP A 262 22.04 8.70 20.89
N LEU A 263 21.95 7.57 20.18
CA LEU A 263 20.75 6.76 20.08
C LEU A 263 20.71 5.61 21.11
N SER A 264 21.60 5.64 22.12
CA SER A 264 21.83 4.55 23.06
C SER A 264 21.09 4.77 24.37
N VAL A 265 20.65 3.65 24.96
CA VAL A 265 20.17 3.60 26.34
C VAL A 265 20.81 2.39 27.02
N PRO A 266 21.67 2.59 28.03
CA PRO A 266 22.15 3.86 28.59
C PRO A 266 22.99 4.68 27.60
N ARG A 267 23.24 5.96 27.92
CA ARG A 267 23.99 6.88 27.05
C ARG A 267 25.40 6.37 26.73
N ASP A 268 25.80 6.54 25.48
CA ASP A 268 27.15 6.28 25.01
C ASP A 268 28.06 7.52 25.09
N VAL A 269 27.48 8.73 25.20
CA VAL A 269 28.16 10.00 25.07
C VAL A 269 28.05 10.83 26.36
N GLU A 270 29.17 11.37 26.82
CA GLU A 270 29.23 12.22 28.00
C GLU A 270 28.49 13.55 27.74
N GLU A 271 27.60 13.97 28.63
CA GLU A 271 26.76 15.16 28.46
C GLU A 271 27.58 16.45 28.45
N SER A 272 28.68 16.52 29.17
CA SER A 272 29.57 17.71 29.24
C SER A 272 30.20 18.05 27.88
N ILE A 273 30.10 17.20 26.87
CA ILE A 273 30.51 17.46 25.47
C ILE A 273 29.71 18.62 24.87
N LYS A 274 28.48 18.86 25.32
CA LYS A 274 27.67 20.04 24.90
C LYS A 274 28.34 21.39 25.20
N GLU A 275 29.32 21.43 26.12
CA GLU A 275 30.05 22.66 26.50
C GLU A 275 31.20 22.98 25.53
N ILE A 276 31.56 22.05 24.63
CA ILE A 276 32.64 22.27 23.66
C ILE A 276 32.09 23.10 22.50
N GLU A 277 32.82 24.18 22.17
CA GLU A 277 32.45 25.05 21.04
C GLU A 277 32.43 24.27 19.70
N ASN A 278 31.42 24.51 18.86
CA ASN A 278 31.18 23.82 17.59
C ASN A 278 30.89 22.34 17.71
N VAL A 279 30.44 21.83 18.88
CA VAL A 279 29.96 20.47 19.07
C VAL A 279 28.48 20.49 19.44
N TYR A 280 27.68 19.73 18.69
CA TYR A 280 26.22 19.65 18.85
C TYR A 280 25.85 18.22 19.20
N LEU A 281 25.46 18.01 20.46
CA LEU A 281 25.03 16.70 20.96
C LEU A 281 23.52 16.62 21.04
N TYR A 282 22.95 15.65 20.33
CA TYR A 282 21.54 15.26 20.37
C TYR A 282 21.41 13.89 21.02
N ASP A 283 20.67 13.81 22.09
CA ASP A 283 20.35 12.53 22.73
C ASP A 283 19.04 11.93 22.17
N ILE A 284 18.66 10.76 22.72
CA ILE A 284 17.47 10.04 22.26
C ILE A 284 16.18 10.84 22.47
N ASP A 285 16.12 11.71 23.48
CA ASP A 285 14.96 12.54 23.78
C ASP A 285 14.87 13.71 22.78
N ASP A 286 16.02 14.32 22.43
CA ASP A 286 16.10 15.32 21.37
C ASP A 286 15.62 14.75 20.02
N VAL A 287 16.09 13.55 19.66
CA VAL A 287 15.66 12.84 18.44
C VAL A 287 14.17 12.47 18.49
N SER A 288 13.66 12.08 19.65
CA SER A 288 12.23 11.79 19.84
C SER A 288 11.35 13.03 19.65
N SER A 289 11.82 14.20 20.08
CA SER A 289 11.08 15.46 19.86
C SER A 289 10.99 15.84 18.37
N ILE A 290 12.03 15.52 17.58
CA ILE A 290 11.99 15.67 16.12
C ILE A 290 11.01 14.67 15.49
N ASP A 291 10.99 13.42 15.98
CA ASP A 291 10.03 12.39 15.52
C ASP A 291 8.56 12.82 15.74
N ASP A 292 8.26 13.42 16.90
CA ASP A 292 6.90 13.90 17.18
C ASP A 292 6.48 15.03 16.23
N LYS A 293 7.36 15.99 15.93
CA LYS A 293 7.10 17.00 14.90
C LYS A 293 6.90 16.38 13.52
N ASN A 294 7.72 15.41 13.16
CA ASN A 294 7.60 14.70 11.90
C ASN A 294 6.25 13.94 11.80
N LYS A 295 5.77 13.35 12.88
CA LYS A 295 4.46 12.70 12.94
C LYS A 295 3.31 13.68 12.66
N GLU A 296 3.35 14.87 13.24
CA GLU A 296 2.32 15.91 12.98
C GLU A 296 2.38 16.38 11.52
N ILE A 297 3.56 16.68 10.98
CA ILE A 297 3.74 17.07 9.58
C ILE A 297 3.21 15.96 8.64
N ARG A 298 3.55 14.70 8.92
CA ARG A 298 3.05 13.56 8.13
C ARG A 298 1.54 13.48 8.15
N LYS A 299 0.92 13.68 9.31
CA LYS A 299 -0.53 13.66 9.48
C LYS A 299 -1.20 14.77 8.67
N GLU A 300 -0.68 15.99 8.70
CA GLU A 300 -1.18 17.12 7.91
C GLU A 300 -1.10 16.83 6.41
N ILE A 301 0.05 16.34 5.93
CA ILE A 301 0.24 15.96 4.53
C ILE A 301 -0.72 14.83 4.12
N MET A 302 -0.92 13.83 4.96
CA MET A 302 -1.87 12.77 4.68
C MET A 302 -3.29 13.29 4.55
N ILE A 303 -3.71 14.17 5.45
CA ILE A 303 -5.06 14.77 5.43
C ILE A 303 -5.24 15.63 4.17
N SER A 304 -4.26 16.46 3.81
CA SER A 304 -4.34 17.32 2.62
C SER A 304 -4.39 16.53 1.31
N ASN A 305 -3.81 15.34 1.26
CA ASN A 305 -3.83 14.46 0.09
C ASN A 305 -4.99 13.44 0.08
N LYS A 306 -5.90 13.50 1.05
CA LYS A 306 -7.02 12.54 1.15
C LYS A 306 -7.96 12.57 -0.05
N TYR A 307 -8.03 13.70 -0.77
CA TYR A 307 -8.81 13.84 -2.00
C TYR A 307 -8.46 12.81 -3.07
N ILE A 308 -7.21 12.27 -3.08
CA ILE A 308 -6.79 11.21 -4.00
C ILE A 308 -7.57 9.92 -3.76
N ILE A 309 -7.84 9.62 -2.48
CA ILE A 309 -8.65 8.48 -2.08
C ILE A 309 -10.09 8.68 -2.54
N ASP A 310 -10.67 9.86 -2.26
CA ASP A 310 -12.04 10.18 -2.63
C ASP A 310 -12.23 10.08 -4.16
N LYS A 311 -11.34 10.67 -4.94
CA LYS A 311 -11.31 10.55 -6.42
C LYS A 311 -11.21 9.08 -6.89
N SER A 312 -10.44 8.26 -6.19
CA SER A 312 -10.29 6.84 -6.54
C SER A 312 -11.54 6.02 -6.22
N ILE A 313 -12.22 6.34 -5.11
CA ILE A 313 -13.51 5.76 -4.73
C ILE A 313 -14.57 6.12 -5.78
N ASP A 314 -14.65 7.39 -6.19
CA ASP A 314 -15.60 7.84 -7.21
C ASP A 314 -15.39 7.10 -8.53
N LYS A 315 -14.15 7.00 -9.01
CA LYS A 315 -13.80 6.22 -10.22
C LYS A 315 -14.20 4.75 -10.10
N PHE A 316 -14.02 4.13 -8.92
CA PHE A 316 -14.43 2.75 -8.72
C PHE A 316 -15.96 2.61 -8.73
N ASN A 317 -16.68 3.53 -8.11
CA ASN A 317 -18.14 3.56 -8.12
C ASN A 317 -18.71 3.77 -9.52
N GLU A 318 -18.11 4.66 -10.33
CA GLU A 318 -18.45 4.83 -11.74
C GLU A 318 -18.25 3.53 -12.54
N TRP A 319 -17.10 2.87 -12.36
CA TRP A 319 -16.84 1.58 -13.00
C TRP A 319 -17.88 0.53 -12.59
N LYS A 320 -18.27 0.49 -11.30
CA LYS A 320 -19.31 -0.44 -10.79
C LYS A 320 -20.66 -0.20 -11.45
N LYS A 321 -21.07 1.08 -11.60
CA LYS A 321 -22.29 1.45 -12.32
C LYS A 321 -22.24 1.01 -13.77
N GLN A 322 -21.16 1.30 -14.49
CA GLN A 322 -20.99 0.86 -15.88
C GLN A 322 -20.97 -0.68 -16.02
N ARG A 323 -20.39 -1.37 -15.05
CA ARG A 323 -20.36 -2.84 -15.05
C ARG A 323 -21.75 -3.45 -14.91
N LYS A 324 -22.64 -2.82 -14.15
CA LYS A 324 -24.03 -3.26 -13.92
C LYS A 324 -24.84 -3.29 -15.23
N ILE A 325 -24.58 -2.36 -16.14
CA ILE A 325 -25.28 -2.29 -17.44
C ILE A 325 -24.60 -3.11 -18.55
N SER A 326 -23.40 -3.62 -18.32
CA SER A 326 -22.63 -4.37 -19.33
C SER A 326 -23.37 -5.59 -19.94
N PRO A 327 -24.10 -6.40 -19.18
CA PRO A 327 -24.91 -7.50 -19.76
C PRO A 327 -25.96 -7.00 -20.75
N TYR A 328 -26.62 -5.87 -20.43
CA TYR A 328 -27.64 -5.28 -21.30
C TYR A 328 -27.05 -4.72 -22.58
N ILE A 329 -25.86 -4.11 -22.50
CA ILE A 329 -25.13 -3.65 -23.69
C ILE A 329 -24.82 -4.84 -24.62
N LYS A 330 -24.44 -5.98 -24.05
CA LYS A 330 -24.19 -7.20 -24.81
C LYS A 330 -25.47 -7.70 -25.50
N GLU A 331 -26.57 -7.73 -24.78
CA GLU A 331 -27.89 -8.15 -25.28
C GLU A 331 -28.36 -7.27 -26.44
N ILE A 332 -28.24 -5.93 -26.31
CA ILE A 332 -28.56 -4.97 -27.36
C ILE A 332 -27.69 -5.22 -28.62
N LYS A 333 -26.42 -5.51 -28.47
CA LYS A 333 -25.52 -5.82 -29.59
C LYS A 333 -25.86 -7.14 -30.26
N GLU A 334 -26.25 -8.15 -29.52
CA GLU A 334 -26.69 -9.46 -30.05
C GLU A 334 -27.97 -9.33 -30.88
N GLU A 335 -28.93 -8.52 -30.42
CA GLU A 335 -30.15 -8.24 -31.21
C GLU A 335 -29.83 -7.43 -32.49
N ARG A 336 -28.95 -6.45 -32.41
CA ARG A 336 -28.45 -5.75 -33.61
C ARG A 336 -27.88 -6.74 -34.63
N ASP A 337 -27.04 -7.66 -34.20
CA ASP A 337 -26.38 -8.62 -35.10
C ASP A 337 -27.40 -9.56 -35.78
N LYS A 338 -28.47 -9.96 -35.06
CA LYS A 338 -29.59 -10.71 -35.66
C LYS A 338 -30.28 -9.91 -36.77
N VAL A 339 -30.62 -8.64 -36.49
CA VAL A 339 -31.25 -7.76 -37.48
C VAL A 339 -30.35 -7.59 -38.72
N ILE A 340 -29.06 -7.39 -38.54
CA ILE A 340 -28.10 -7.28 -39.65
C ILE A 340 -28.13 -8.55 -40.49
N LEU A 341 -28.04 -9.73 -39.83
CA LEU A 341 -28.05 -11.02 -40.52
C LEU A 341 -29.32 -11.23 -41.34
N ASP A 342 -30.51 -10.95 -40.79
CA ASP A 342 -31.78 -11.08 -41.47
C ASP A 342 -31.87 -10.16 -42.68
N ARG A 343 -31.41 -8.91 -42.60
CA ARG A 343 -31.42 -7.96 -43.71
C ARG A 343 -30.42 -8.36 -44.80
N VAL A 344 -29.23 -8.81 -44.44
CA VAL A 344 -28.23 -9.31 -45.39
C VAL A 344 -28.71 -10.56 -46.10
N ASN A 345 -29.35 -11.51 -45.39
CA ASN A 345 -29.96 -12.70 -45.98
C ASN A 345 -31.10 -12.31 -46.96
N SER A 346 -31.98 -11.39 -46.58
CA SER A 346 -33.02 -10.90 -47.46
C SER A 346 -32.52 -10.26 -48.73
N PHE A 347 -31.36 -9.56 -48.65
CA PHE A 347 -30.64 -9.00 -49.82
C PHE A 347 -30.04 -10.08 -50.68
N SER A 348 -29.36 -11.08 -50.09
CA SER A 348 -28.70 -12.18 -50.81
C SER A 348 -29.68 -13.07 -51.62
N HIS A 349 -30.94 -13.15 -51.21
CA HIS A 349 -31.99 -13.78 -52.04
C HIS A 349 -32.29 -13.02 -53.35
N LYS A 350 -31.99 -11.72 -53.41
CA LYS A 350 -32.27 -10.86 -54.56
C LYS A 350 -31.04 -10.54 -55.41
N CYS A 351 -29.84 -10.62 -54.81
CA CYS A 351 -28.54 -10.35 -55.42
C CYS A 351 -27.58 -11.49 -55.15
N LYS A 352 -26.94 -12.04 -56.25
CA LYS A 352 -26.03 -13.18 -56.15
C LYS A 352 -24.55 -12.76 -56.21
N SER A 353 -24.25 -11.47 -56.39
CA SER A 353 -22.87 -10.98 -56.37
C SER A 353 -22.33 -10.97 -54.96
N GLU A 354 -21.21 -11.68 -54.75
CA GLU A 354 -20.53 -11.71 -53.43
C GLU A 354 -20.03 -10.33 -52.99
N GLU A 355 -19.61 -9.49 -53.93
CA GLU A 355 -19.13 -8.12 -53.63
C GLU A 355 -20.25 -7.24 -53.16
N ASP A 356 -21.43 -7.31 -53.83
CA ASP A 356 -22.62 -6.56 -53.43
C ASP A 356 -23.15 -7.01 -52.07
N ILE A 357 -23.11 -8.32 -51.76
CA ILE A 357 -23.50 -8.86 -50.45
C ILE A 357 -22.59 -8.32 -49.35
N LYS A 358 -21.26 -8.32 -49.58
CA LYS A 358 -20.27 -7.75 -48.63
C LYS A 358 -20.50 -6.25 -48.45
N LEU A 359 -20.77 -5.50 -49.51
CA LEU A 359 -21.05 -4.09 -49.43
C LEU A 359 -22.34 -3.83 -48.67
N ALA A 360 -23.42 -4.57 -48.95
CA ALA A 360 -24.69 -4.46 -48.22
C ALA A 360 -24.51 -4.73 -46.73
N ASN A 361 -23.75 -5.80 -46.35
CA ASN A 361 -23.44 -6.09 -44.95
C ASN A 361 -22.70 -4.93 -44.28
N THR A 362 -21.72 -4.33 -44.95
CA THR A 362 -20.94 -3.20 -44.43
C THR A 362 -21.83 -1.96 -44.24
N LEU A 363 -22.68 -1.62 -45.20
CA LEU A 363 -23.56 -0.48 -45.10
C LEU A 363 -24.65 -0.63 -44.04
N ILE A 364 -25.31 -1.80 -43.98
CA ILE A 364 -26.33 -2.10 -42.99
C ILE A 364 -25.72 -2.04 -41.58
N LYS A 365 -24.56 -2.66 -41.39
CA LYS A 365 -23.83 -2.62 -40.12
C LYS A 365 -23.45 -1.20 -39.72
N SER A 366 -22.87 -0.43 -40.62
CA SER A 366 -22.52 0.97 -40.37
C SER A 366 -23.73 1.81 -39.96
N ALA A 367 -24.85 1.68 -40.67
CA ALA A 367 -26.07 2.42 -40.36
C ALA A 367 -26.65 2.03 -39.00
N THR A 368 -26.70 0.74 -38.68
CA THR A 368 -27.22 0.27 -37.40
C THR A 368 -26.28 0.63 -36.22
N ASP A 369 -24.97 0.58 -36.41
CA ASP A 369 -23.97 0.92 -35.38
C ASP A 369 -24.11 2.38 -34.92
N VAL A 370 -24.45 3.31 -35.78
CA VAL A 370 -24.68 4.72 -35.43
C VAL A 370 -25.75 4.86 -34.33
N TYR A 371 -26.90 4.20 -34.51
CA TYR A 371 -28.02 4.32 -33.56
C TYR A 371 -27.79 3.50 -32.29
N ILE A 372 -27.24 2.29 -32.43
CA ILE A 372 -26.95 1.43 -31.29
C ILE A 372 -25.87 2.07 -30.39
N ASN A 373 -24.80 2.65 -30.95
CA ASN A 373 -23.77 3.30 -30.14
C ASN A 373 -24.33 4.52 -29.40
N ARG A 374 -25.18 5.34 -30.02
CA ARG A 374 -25.89 6.45 -29.34
C ARG A 374 -26.76 5.93 -28.18
N ALA A 375 -27.53 4.88 -28.40
CA ALA A 375 -28.36 4.28 -27.34
C ALA A 375 -27.52 3.76 -26.17
N ILE A 376 -26.36 3.15 -26.45
CA ILE A 376 -25.40 2.70 -25.43
C ILE A 376 -24.80 3.88 -24.67
N GLU A 377 -24.48 4.98 -25.34
CA GLU A 377 -23.98 6.20 -24.67
C GLU A 377 -25.04 6.78 -23.72
N VAL A 378 -26.28 6.92 -24.17
CA VAL A 378 -27.40 7.36 -23.31
C VAL A 378 -27.54 6.42 -22.10
N LEU A 379 -27.50 5.10 -22.30
CA LEU A 379 -27.60 4.14 -21.21
C LEU A 379 -26.47 4.29 -20.19
N LYS A 380 -25.24 4.56 -20.66
CA LYS A 380 -24.10 4.82 -19.77
C LYS A 380 -24.29 6.10 -18.96
N ASP A 381 -24.74 7.16 -19.60
CA ASP A 381 -24.99 8.44 -18.93
C ASP A 381 -26.10 8.31 -17.87
N GLU A 382 -27.19 7.62 -18.20
CA GLU A 382 -28.27 7.38 -17.26
C GLU A 382 -27.84 6.45 -16.11
N ALA A 383 -26.97 5.49 -16.36
CA ALA A 383 -26.38 4.65 -15.29
C ALA A 383 -25.53 5.47 -14.31
N LEU A 384 -24.81 6.49 -14.79
CA LEU A 384 -24.07 7.40 -13.92
C LEU A 384 -24.99 8.22 -13.02
N LYS A 385 -26.18 8.60 -13.53
CA LYS A 385 -27.22 9.35 -12.79
C LYS A 385 -28.08 8.46 -11.87
N GLY A 386 -28.02 7.13 -12.01
CA GLY A 386 -28.82 6.16 -11.24
C GLY A 386 -30.22 5.93 -11.80
N SER A 387 -30.48 6.32 -13.05
CA SER A 387 -31.74 6.14 -13.78
C SER A 387 -31.68 5.05 -14.87
N GLU A 388 -30.71 4.13 -14.74
CA GLU A 388 -30.49 3.04 -15.71
C GLU A 388 -31.70 2.12 -15.91
N GLU A 389 -32.49 1.88 -14.87
CA GLU A 389 -33.64 0.98 -14.97
C GLU A 389 -34.74 1.49 -15.89
N GLU A 390 -35.04 2.79 -15.83
CA GLU A 390 -36.03 3.43 -16.72
C GLU A 390 -35.52 3.45 -18.16
N CYS A 391 -34.26 3.83 -18.34
CA CYS A 391 -33.62 3.81 -19.65
C CYS A 391 -33.63 2.40 -20.26
N LEU A 392 -33.28 1.38 -19.48
CA LEU A 392 -33.31 -0.03 -19.90
C LEU A 392 -34.70 -0.49 -20.32
N LYS A 393 -35.78 -0.12 -19.61
CA LYS A 393 -37.16 -0.43 -20.01
C LYS A 393 -37.49 0.13 -21.39
N ILE A 394 -37.06 1.38 -21.66
CA ILE A 394 -37.28 2.00 -22.95
C ILE A 394 -36.47 1.31 -24.05
N LEU A 395 -35.19 1.08 -23.83
CA LEU A 395 -34.30 0.44 -24.80
C LEU A 395 -34.74 -1.01 -25.12
N LYS A 396 -35.20 -1.78 -24.12
CA LYS A 396 -35.76 -3.12 -24.34
C LYS A 396 -36.97 -3.09 -25.25
N ARG A 397 -37.90 -2.13 -25.08
CA ARG A 397 -39.05 -1.96 -25.96
C ARG A 397 -38.66 -1.57 -27.39
N ILE A 398 -37.57 -0.80 -27.54
CA ILE A 398 -37.10 -0.34 -28.87
C ILE A 398 -36.38 -1.47 -29.62
N PHE A 399 -35.53 -2.24 -28.93
CA PHE A 399 -34.58 -3.15 -29.56
C PHE A 399 -34.90 -4.65 -29.38
N MET A 400 -35.73 -5.05 -28.38
CA MET A 400 -35.92 -6.44 -28.01
C MET A 400 -37.40 -6.94 -28.13
N GLU A 401 -38.37 -6.04 -28.00
CA GLU A 401 -39.80 -6.38 -28.09
C GLU A 401 -40.36 -6.13 -29.51
N MET A 402 -39.79 -6.81 -30.50
CA MET A 402 -40.49 -7.00 -31.78
C MET A 402 -41.09 -8.39 -31.81
N LYS A 403 -42.33 -8.50 -31.37
CA LYS A 403 -43.24 -9.57 -31.79
C LYS A 403 -44.06 -9.14 -33.00
#